data_981794164b3516dee151ae4921b22238
#
_entry.id   981794164b3516dee151ae4921b22238
#
_cell.length_a   1.000
_cell.length_b   1.000
_cell.length_c   1.000
_cell.angle_alpha   90.00
_cell.angle_beta   90.00
_cell.angle_gamma   90.00
#
_symmetry.space_group_name_H-M   'P 1'
#
loop_
_entity.id
_entity.type
_entity.pdbx_description
1 polymer ?
#
loop_
_entity_poly.entity_id
_entity_poly.type
_entity_poly.pdbx_seq_one_letter_code
_entity_poly.pdbx_strand_id
1 'polypeptide(L)'
;GEGMNVNIVNNYYKPGPATNTRKTDMQKRIAGIGIRTSEYTDHDTDKPNEWDVMWHVWGDFYVDGNVNPKYSDVTNDNWTYGIYNQISNSGNDNTFTQETRDTMRMSEPLTFEAVTTHSAEMAYDRVLAYAGASLHRDWVDELVVNDTRNGGASCTGTSSATSKLPGIIDSQDDLKQAFPDAGDDWSAWPELKSEAAPLDTDGDGMPDAWEDANGLDKNNASDGKTIGADGYSNLERYMNSIVAEIMEAGNEGGTLLSGNQIYDDDNDPSDGETVVYELSSDTYLNSDSGNSALWIFNNGFSISNDGGKGYSKGEQGCVKYSSGVQFTVNIPSGKKVTKVGIYGYDNYADGDSYLAELNGMEYSETDYVFPAKIGTTPVYKSYDIELVSPAEGTLTFKAAGKQCVWKLSLTTTTPTGISEINTDEKNAGKIYNLQGVEMKGSLQPGIYIRNGKKFVVK
;
A
#
# COMPACT_ATOMS: atom_id res chain seq x y z
N GLY A 1 -10.78 -23.67 13.26
CA GLY A 1 -9.76 -23.16 14.14
C GLY A 1 -10.35 -22.46 15.33
N GLU A 2 -9.60 -22.24 16.31
CA GLU A 2 -9.84 -21.27 17.37
C GLU A 2 -10.06 -19.91 16.72
N GLY A 3 -10.88 -19.02 17.27
CA GLY A 3 -11.33 -17.78 16.64
C GLY A 3 -10.31 -17.12 15.69
N MET A 4 -10.77 -16.64 14.55
CA MET A 4 -9.93 -15.95 13.57
C MET A 4 -10.08 -14.45 13.70
N ASN A 5 -8.97 -13.74 13.63
CA ASN A 5 -8.92 -12.28 13.60
C ASN A 5 -8.55 -11.83 12.18
N VAL A 6 -9.46 -11.15 11.50
CA VAL A 6 -9.31 -10.88 10.05
C VAL A 6 -9.75 -9.46 9.68
N ASN A 7 -8.89 -8.75 8.96
CA ASN A 7 -9.25 -7.56 8.22
C ASN A 7 -9.50 -7.94 6.75
N ILE A 8 -10.66 -7.61 6.19
CA ILE A 8 -11.02 -7.77 4.77
C ILE A 8 -11.38 -6.38 4.24
N VAL A 9 -10.41 -5.72 3.65
CA VAL A 9 -10.49 -4.29 3.33
C VAL A 9 -10.12 -4.04 1.88
N ASN A 10 -10.89 -3.21 1.21
CA ASN A 10 -10.61 -2.65 -0.11
C ASN A 10 -10.33 -3.69 -1.21
N ASN A 11 -11.00 -4.84 -1.17
CA ASN A 11 -10.91 -5.81 -2.25
C ASN A 11 -11.99 -5.55 -3.31
N TYR A 12 -11.65 -5.86 -4.56
CA TYR A 12 -12.57 -5.71 -5.69
C TYR A 12 -13.12 -7.09 -6.11
N TYR A 13 -14.36 -7.37 -5.74
CA TYR A 13 -15.04 -8.63 -5.99
C TYR A 13 -15.81 -8.62 -7.32
N LYS A 14 -15.12 -8.82 -8.42
CA LYS A 14 -15.72 -8.86 -9.77
C LYS A 14 -16.24 -10.27 -10.10
N PRO A 15 -17.58 -10.47 -10.18
CA PRO A 15 -18.12 -11.77 -10.56
C PRO A 15 -17.77 -12.13 -12.01
N GLY A 16 -17.00 -13.19 -12.19
CA GLY A 16 -16.67 -13.73 -13.50
C GLY A 16 -17.80 -14.55 -14.12
N PRO A 17 -17.64 -15.01 -15.39
CA PRO A 17 -18.68 -15.74 -16.11
C PRO A 17 -19.20 -16.99 -15.37
N ALA A 18 -18.31 -17.79 -14.77
CA ALA A 18 -18.69 -18.95 -13.96
C ALA A 18 -19.50 -18.55 -12.72
N THR A 19 -19.10 -17.48 -12.02
CA THR A 19 -19.79 -16.97 -10.84
C THR A 19 -21.20 -16.50 -11.21
N ASN A 20 -21.38 -15.89 -12.38
CA ASN A 20 -22.68 -15.43 -12.87
C ASN A 20 -23.71 -16.55 -13.09
N THR A 21 -23.28 -17.80 -13.17
CA THR A 21 -24.18 -18.97 -13.22
C THR A 21 -24.65 -19.44 -11.85
N ARG A 22 -24.07 -18.93 -10.76
CA ARG A 22 -24.37 -19.31 -9.38
C ARG A 22 -25.54 -18.50 -8.81
N LYS A 23 -26.06 -18.95 -7.67
CA LYS A 23 -27.12 -18.21 -6.91
C LYS A 23 -26.61 -16.82 -6.53
N THR A 24 -27.53 -15.88 -6.39
CA THR A 24 -27.23 -14.48 -6.10
C THR A 24 -26.41 -14.29 -4.81
N ASP A 25 -26.70 -15.05 -3.77
CA ASP A 25 -25.93 -15.01 -2.52
C ASP A 25 -24.46 -15.40 -2.71
N MET A 26 -24.16 -16.32 -3.61
CA MET A 26 -22.77 -16.65 -3.95
C MET A 26 -22.07 -15.56 -4.77
N GLN A 27 -22.84 -14.83 -5.60
CA GLN A 27 -22.29 -13.73 -6.40
C GLN A 27 -22.01 -12.48 -5.54
N LYS A 28 -22.73 -12.31 -4.43
CA LYS A 28 -22.59 -11.20 -3.51
C LYS A 28 -21.57 -11.45 -2.39
N ARG A 29 -21.15 -12.69 -2.20
CA ARG A 29 -20.37 -13.09 -1.04
C ARG A 29 -18.97 -12.49 -1.04
N ILE A 30 -18.65 -11.70 -0.01
CA ILE A 30 -17.30 -11.30 0.35
C ILE A 30 -16.65 -12.42 1.15
N ALA A 31 -17.31 -12.87 2.22
CA ALA A 31 -16.83 -13.98 3.04
C ALA A 31 -17.96 -14.89 3.53
N GLY A 32 -17.64 -16.17 3.70
CA GLY A 32 -18.47 -17.13 4.42
C GLY A 32 -17.80 -17.44 5.76
N ILE A 33 -18.44 -17.04 6.86
CA ILE A 33 -17.94 -17.31 8.20
C ILE A 33 -18.57 -18.60 8.69
N GLY A 34 -17.75 -19.57 9.10
CA GLY A 34 -18.15 -20.84 9.66
C GLY A 34 -17.82 -20.94 11.14
N ILE A 35 -18.73 -21.48 11.90
CA ILE A 35 -18.55 -21.81 13.30
C ILE A 35 -18.68 -23.31 13.49
N ARG A 36 -18.16 -23.84 14.58
CA ARG A 36 -18.37 -25.24 14.95
C ARG A 36 -19.70 -25.36 15.69
N THR A 37 -20.56 -26.24 15.16
CA THR A 37 -21.89 -26.50 15.73
C THR A 37 -21.78 -27.53 16.84
N SER A 38 -22.83 -27.63 17.68
CA SER A 38 -22.95 -28.68 18.70
C SER A 38 -22.90 -30.07 18.09
N GLU A 39 -23.46 -30.26 16.89
CA GLU A 39 -23.42 -31.54 16.15
C GLU A 39 -22.00 -31.94 15.79
N TYR A 40 -21.15 -30.97 15.38
CA TYR A 40 -19.77 -31.25 15.03
C TYR A 40 -18.88 -31.57 16.23
N THR A 41 -19.18 -30.96 17.37
CA THR A 41 -18.42 -31.09 18.62
C THR A 41 -18.97 -32.12 19.58
N ASP A 42 -20.12 -32.72 19.28
CA ASP A 42 -20.93 -33.57 20.21
C ASP A 42 -21.25 -32.86 21.55
N HIS A 43 -21.28 -31.51 21.52
CA HIS A 43 -21.39 -30.66 22.71
C HIS A 43 -22.57 -31.02 23.60
N ASP A 44 -23.75 -31.30 23.01
CA ASP A 44 -25.01 -31.59 23.71
C ASP A 44 -25.11 -33.05 24.13
N THR A 45 -24.04 -33.82 24.06
CA THR A 45 -24.00 -35.23 24.42
C THR A 45 -23.27 -35.45 25.75
N ASP A 46 -23.47 -36.64 26.36
CA ASP A 46 -22.75 -37.03 27.56
C ASP A 46 -21.22 -37.23 27.31
N LYS A 47 -20.77 -37.20 26.07
CA LYS A 47 -19.39 -37.41 25.65
C LYS A 47 -19.03 -36.49 24.50
N PRO A 48 -18.83 -35.20 24.77
CA PRO A 48 -18.28 -34.30 23.78
C PRO A 48 -16.95 -34.85 23.20
N ASN A 49 -16.71 -34.59 21.90
CA ASN A 49 -15.46 -35.01 21.27
C ASN A 49 -14.34 -33.98 21.53
N GLU A 50 -13.13 -34.25 21.00
CA GLU A 50 -11.96 -33.40 21.17
C GLU A 50 -12.13 -31.98 20.62
N TRP A 51 -13.12 -31.75 19.75
CA TRP A 51 -13.41 -30.45 19.14
C TRP A 51 -14.40 -29.60 19.96
N ASP A 52 -14.85 -30.06 21.12
CA ASP A 52 -15.78 -29.32 21.98
C ASP A 52 -15.23 -27.95 22.42
N VAL A 53 -13.93 -27.85 22.57
CA VAL A 53 -13.23 -26.57 22.84
C VAL A 53 -13.46 -25.50 21.76
N MET A 54 -13.93 -25.90 20.58
CA MET A 54 -14.20 -25.02 19.45
C MET A 54 -15.68 -24.67 19.29
N TRP A 55 -16.54 -25.21 20.15
CA TRP A 55 -17.95 -24.89 20.15
C TRP A 55 -18.15 -23.43 20.58
N HIS A 56 -18.90 -22.67 19.76
CA HIS A 56 -19.16 -21.23 19.97
C HIS A 56 -17.91 -20.34 20.09
N VAL A 57 -16.79 -20.74 19.53
CA VAL A 57 -15.64 -19.85 19.41
C VAL A 57 -15.83 -18.94 18.21
N TRP A 58 -16.09 -17.67 18.49
CA TRP A 58 -16.29 -16.63 17.51
C TRP A 58 -14.94 -16.00 17.09
N GLY A 59 -14.87 -15.51 15.86
CA GLY A 59 -13.77 -14.70 15.41
C GLY A 59 -14.11 -13.22 15.42
N ASP A 60 -13.11 -12.36 15.22
CA ASP A 60 -13.24 -10.92 15.09
C ASP A 60 -12.95 -10.51 13.63
N PHE A 61 -13.89 -9.81 13.00
CA PHE A 61 -13.83 -9.46 11.59
C PHE A 61 -14.07 -7.98 11.38
N TYR A 62 -13.11 -7.29 10.80
CA TYR A 62 -13.30 -5.98 10.22
C TYR A 62 -13.45 -6.12 8.70
N VAL A 63 -14.58 -5.66 8.16
CA VAL A 63 -14.91 -5.82 6.74
C VAL A 63 -15.47 -4.51 6.22
N ASP A 64 -14.68 -3.81 5.40
CA ASP A 64 -15.03 -2.48 4.91
C ASP A 64 -14.34 -2.14 3.59
N GLY A 65 -14.85 -1.15 2.85
CA GLY A 65 -14.26 -0.65 1.61
C GLY A 65 -14.24 -1.66 0.44
N ASN A 66 -14.86 -2.84 0.59
CA ASN A 66 -14.87 -3.84 -0.46
C ASN A 66 -15.94 -3.54 -1.51
N VAL A 67 -15.57 -3.62 -2.77
CA VAL A 67 -16.44 -3.30 -3.90
C VAL A 67 -16.91 -4.55 -4.64
N ASN A 68 -18.20 -4.64 -4.88
CA ASN A 68 -18.78 -5.56 -5.84
C ASN A 68 -19.42 -4.75 -6.97
N PRO A 69 -18.80 -4.68 -8.17
CA PRO A 69 -19.27 -3.79 -9.24
C PRO A 69 -20.63 -4.17 -9.81
N LYS A 70 -21.11 -5.38 -9.52
CA LYS A 70 -22.42 -5.87 -9.94
C LYS A 70 -23.52 -5.60 -8.92
N TYR A 71 -23.19 -5.50 -7.66
CA TYR A 71 -24.12 -5.41 -6.54
C TYR A 71 -23.77 -4.24 -5.62
N SER A 72 -24.38 -3.09 -5.89
CA SER A 72 -24.15 -1.85 -5.13
C SER A 72 -24.57 -1.94 -3.67
N ASP A 73 -25.54 -2.81 -3.32
CA ASP A 73 -25.91 -3.05 -1.93
C ASP A 73 -24.76 -3.68 -1.12
N VAL A 74 -23.97 -4.58 -1.75
CA VAL A 74 -22.77 -5.16 -1.13
C VAL A 74 -21.69 -4.09 -0.95
N THR A 75 -21.48 -3.25 -1.96
CA THR A 75 -20.50 -2.16 -1.91
C THR A 75 -20.85 -1.16 -0.81
N ASN A 76 -22.13 -0.79 -0.69
CA ASN A 76 -22.58 0.20 0.30
C ASN A 76 -22.64 -0.33 1.74
N ASP A 77 -22.80 -1.64 1.93
CA ASP A 77 -22.81 -2.29 3.24
C ASP A 77 -22.26 -3.72 3.10
N ASN A 78 -20.95 -3.81 3.22
CA ASN A 78 -20.21 -5.07 3.09
C ASN A 78 -20.66 -6.11 4.10
N TRP A 79 -20.96 -5.66 5.35
CA TRP A 79 -21.32 -6.58 6.44
C TRP A 79 -22.68 -7.21 6.23
N THR A 80 -23.70 -6.41 5.99
CA THR A 80 -25.06 -6.88 5.86
C THR A 80 -25.26 -7.75 4.62
N TYR A 81 -24.70 -7.36 3.48
CA TYR A 81 -24.97 -8.00 2.19
C TYR A 81 -23.84 -8.89 1.68
N GLY A 82 -22.64 -8.81 2.26
CA GLY A 82 -21.46 -9.56 1.81
C GLY A 82 -21.04 -10.72 2.74
N ILE A 83 -21.45 -10.71 4.01
CA ILE A 83 -21.07 -11.74 4.97
C ILE A 83 -22.18 -12.79 5.11
N TYR A 84 -21.82 -14.04 4.89
CA TYR A 84 -22.73 -15.17 4.87
C TYR A 84 -22.33 -16.25 5.87
N ASN A 85 -23.31 -16.99 6.36
CA ASN A 85 -23.06 -18.22 7.11
C ASN A 85 -22.57 -19.32 6.14
N GLN A 86 -21.41 -19.87 6.40
CA GLN A 86 -20.87 -21.00 5.63
C GLN A 86 -21.57 -22.32 5.94
N ILE A 87 -22.10 -22.46 7.13
CA ILE A 87 -22.81 -23.68 7.60
C ILE A 87 -24.28 -23.53 7.27
N SER A 88 -24.87 -24.54 6.63
CA SER A 88 -26.30 -24.56 6.43
C SER A 88 -27.01 -24.75 7.79
N ASN A 89 -28.06 -23.96 8.06
CA ASN A 89 -28.86 -24.03 9.28
C ASN A 89 -29.70 -25.33 9.39
N SER A 90 -29.23 -26.45 8.86
CA SER A 90 -29.93 -27.72 8.87
C SER A 90 -29.65 -28.56 10.11
N GLY A 91 -28.71 -28.15 10.95
CA GLY A 91 -28.41 -28.79 12.23
C GLY A 91 -29.26 -28.23 13.38
N ASN A 92 -29.23 -28.91 14.53
CA ASN A 92 -29.94 -28.49 15.75
C ASN A 92 -29.38 -27.18 16.36
N ASP A 93 -28.25 -26.71 15.90
CA ASP A 93 -27.58 -25.53 16.41
C ASP A 93 -27.70 -24.36 15.41
N ASN A 94 -28.76 -23.59 15.57
CA ASN A 94 -29.09 -22.45 14.73
C ASN A 94 -28.41 -21.17 15.24
N THR A 95 -27.13 -21.25 15.53
CA THR A 95 -26.39 -20.22 16.27
C THR A 95 -25.87 -19.06 15.41
N PHE A 96 -25.84 -19.18 14.07
CA PHE A 96 -25.46 -18.08 13.19
C PHE A 96 -26.66 -17.14 12.94
N THR A 97 -27.09 -16.50 14.01
CA THR A 97 -28.14 -15.46 13.99
C THR A 97 -27.53 -14.11 13.59
N GLN A 98 -28.38 -13.11 13.38
CA GLN A 98 -27.93 -11.72 13.20
C GLN A 98 -27.13 -11.23 14.42
N GLU A 99 -27.60 -11.55 15.63
CA GLU A 99 -26.93 -11.18 16.87
C GLU A 99 -25.50 -11.79 16.95
N THR A 100 -25.36 -13.07 16.66
CA THR A 100 -24.04 -13.73 16.60
C THR A 100 -23.13 -13.08 15.57
N ARG A 101 -23.66 -12.77 14.40
CA ARG A 101 -22.92 -12.09 13.35
C ARG A 101 -22.44 -10.70 13.79
N ASP A 102 -23.30 -9.98 14.51
CA ASP A 102 -22.97 -8.63 15.01
C ASP A 102 -21.92 -8.67 16.12
N THR A 103 -21.86 -9.76 16.93
CA THR A 103 -20.79 -9.92 17.93
C THR A 103 -19.40 -10.14 17.32
N MET A 104 -19.33 -10.64 16.09
CA MET A 104 -18.06 -10.84 15.38
C MET A 104 -17.59 -9.60 14.59
N ARG A 105 -18.46 -8.58 14.48
CA ARG A 105 -18.15 -7.38 13.73
C ARG A 105 -17.31 -6.42 14.56
N MET A 106 -16.14 -6.09 14.04
CA MET A 106 -15.31 -5.02 14.58
C MET A 106 -15.71 -3.67 13.97
N SER A 107 -15.71 -2.62 14.79
CA SER A 107 -15.94 -1.22 14.37
C SER A 107 -14.68 -0.56 13.82
N GLU A 108 -13.51 -1.12 14.14
CA GLU A 108 -12.20 -0.64 13.73
C GLU A 108 -11.35 -1.81 13.27
N PRO A 109 -10.36 -1.62 12.39
CA PRO A 109 -9.47 -2.69 11.97
C PRO A 109 -8.69 -3.27 13.15
N LEU A 110 -8.45 -4.55 13.08
CA LEU A 110 -7.47 -5.21 13.94
C LEU A 110 -6.08 -4.67 13.61
N THR A 111 -5.22 -4.55 14.62
CA THR A 111 -3.85 -4.07 14.45
C THR A 111 -3.08 -4.92 13.43
N PHE A 112 -2.41 -4.27 12.49
CA PHE A 112 -1.62 -4.87 11.43
C PHE A 112 -0.32 -4.11 11.18
N GLU A 113 0.65 -4.78 10.56
CA GLU A 113 1.91 -4.19 10.13
C GLU A 113 1.70 -3.24 8.95
N ALA A 114 2.67 -2.35 8.73
CA ALA A 114 2.59 -1.34 7.68
C ALA A 114 2.41 -1.97 6.28
N VAL A 115 1.35 -1.58 5.59
CA VAL A 115 1.03 -2.05 4.23
C VAL A 115 0.47 -0.91 3.39
N THR A 116 0.91 -0.84 2.12
CA THR A 116 0.33 0.10 1.16
C THR A 116 -1.06 -0.37 0.76
N THR A 117 -2.05 0.43 1.07
CA THR A 117 -3.48 0.14 0.82
C THR A 117 -4.03 1.12 -0.23
N HIS A 118 -4.75 0.59 -1.18
CA HIS A 118 -5.44 1.35 -2.24
C HIS A 118 -6.95 1.30 -2.02
N SER A 119 -7.71 2.15 -2.74
CA SER A 119 -9.15 1.89 -2.93
C SER A 119 -9.35 0.56 -3.67
N ALA A 120 -10.52 -0.04 -3.55
CA ALA A 120 -10.79 -1.31 -4.22
C ALA A 120 -10.68 -1.20 -5.74
N GLU A 121 -11.10 -0.08 -6.33
CA GLU A 121 -11.00 0.20 -7.77
C GLU A 121 -9.54 0.32 -8.21
N MET A 122 -8.74 1.07 -7.45
CA MET A 122 -7.32 1.21 -7.74
C MET A 122 -6.59 -0.11 -7.56
N ALA A 123 -6.89 -0.88 -6.50
CA ALA A 123 -6.35 -2.21 -6.28
C ALA A 123 -6.63 -3.15 -7.46
N TYR A 124 -7.84 -3.09 -8.03
CA TYR A 124 -8.18 -3.85 -9.24
C TYR A 124 -7.25 -3.49 -10.41
N ASP A 125 -7.06 -2.21 -10.69
CA ASP A 125 -6.20 -1.75 -11.78
C ASP A 125 -4.73 -2.11 -11.55
N ARG A 126 -4.22 -1.93 -10.31
CA ARG A 126 -2.84 -2.27 -9.94
C ARG A 126 -2.58 -3.78 -10.01
N VAL A 127 -3.50 -4.59 -9.54
CA VAL A 127 -3.39 -6.06 -9.66
C VAL A 127 -3.33 -6.49 -11.12
N LEU A 128 -4.21 -5.97 -11.98
CA LEU A 128 -4.17 -6.29 -13.41
C LEU A 128 -2.89 -5.80 -14.11
N ALA A 129 -2.30 -4.70 -13.66
CA ALA A 129 -1.08 -4.16 -14.24
C ALA A 129 0.18 -4.89 -13.74
N TYR A 130 0.28 -5.18 -12.44
CA TYR A 130 1.54 -5.51 -11.78
C TYR A 130 1.58 -6.86 -11.05
N ALA A 131 0.47 -7.57 -10.87
CA ALA A 131 0.49 -8.87 -10.22
C ALA A 131 1.04 -9.99 -11.11
N GLY A 132 1.59 -11.02 -10.49
CA GLY A 132 2.15 -12.18 -11.17
C GLY A 132 3.50 -11.90 -11.85
N ALA A 133 3.77 -12.54 -12.97
CA ALA A 133 5.00 -12.41 -13.74
C ALA A 133 5.03 -11.12 -14.58
N SER A 134 4.74 -9.97 -13.97
CA SER A 134 4.53 -8.69 -14.65
C SER A 134 5.78 -8.11 -15.31
N LEU A 135 6.98 -8.51 -14.89
CA LEU A 135 8.23 -8.14 -15.58
C LEU A 135 8.26 -8.68 -17.00
N HIS A 136 7.75 -9.91 -17.21
CA HIS A 136 7.72 -10.54 -18.50
C HIS A 136 6.55 -11.55 -18.57
N ARG A 137 5.36 -11.06 -18.91
CA ARG A 137 4.16 -11.89 -19.05
C ARG A 137 4.21 -12.73 -20.32
N ASP A 138 3.83 -13.98 -20.19
CA ASP A 138 3.59 -14.85 -21.33
C ASP A 138 2.13 -14.78 -21.80
N TRP A 139 1.79 -15.56 -22.85
CA TRP A 139 0.45 -15.54 -23.42
C TRP A 139 -0.64 -16.06 -22.46
N VAL A 140 -0.30 -16.92 -21.49
CA VAL A 140 -1.25 -17.41 -20.47
C VAL A 140 -1.59 -16.27 -19.50
N ASP A 141 -0.57 -15.56 -19.01
CA ASP A 141 -0.76 -14.38 -18.17
C ASP A 141 -1.64 -13.33 -18.87
N GLU A 142 -1.32 -13.03 -20.15
CA GLU A 142 -2.08 -12.07 -20.94
C GLU A 142 -3.53 -12.49 -21.12
N LEU A 143 -3.79 -13.79 -21.39
CA LEU A 143 -5.13 -14.33 -21.54
C LEU A 143 -5.94 -14.17 -20.24
N VAL A 144 -5.38 -14.54 -19.09
CA VAL A 144 -6.05 -14.45 -17.79
C VAL A 144 -6.32 -12.98 -17.40
N VAL A 145 -5.36 -12.08 -17.63
CA VAL A 145 -5.53 -10.65 -17.40
C VAL A 145 -6.62 -10.06 -18.29
N ASN A 146 -6.65 -10.44 -19.58
CA ASN A 146 -7.65 -9.95 -20.52
C ASN A 146 -9.05 -10.48 -20.19
N ASP A 147 -9.19 -11.76 -19.87
CA ASP A 147 -10.47 -12.34 -19.43
C ASP A 147 -10.98 -11.64 -18.16
N THR A 148 -10.11 -11.41 -17.19
CA THR A 148 -10.46 -10.70 -15.96
C THR A 148 -10.88 -9.26 -16.25
N ARG A 149 -10.11 -8.52 -17.06
CA ARG A 149 -10.40 -7.13 -17.43
C ARG A 149 -11.74 -7.00 -18.15
N ASN A 150 -12.00 -7.86 -19.11
CA ASN A 150 -13.19 -7.80 -19.95
C ASN A 150 -14.42 -8.49 -19.33
N GLY A 151 -14.24 -9.26 -18.23
CA GLY A 151 -15.29 -10.09 -17.65
C GLY A 151 -15.72 -11.22 -18.57
N GLY A 152 -14.82 -11.66 -19.45
CA GLY A 152 -15.02 -12.72 -20.43
C GLY A 152 -14.52 -14.08 -19.96
N ALA A 153 -14.53 -15.04 -20.89
CA ALA A 153 -13.99 -16.37 -20.70
C ALA A 153 -13.50 -16.91 -22.05
N SER A 154 -12.19 -17.09 -22.18
CA SER A 154 -11.58 -17.64 -23.40
C SER A 154 -11.63 -19.17 -23.45
N CYS A 155 -11.92 -19.81 -22.32
CA CYS A 155 -12.06 -21.27 -22.23
C CYS A 155 -13.16 -21.67 -21.25
N THR A 156 -13.51 -22.95 -21.29
CA THR A 156 -14.57 -23.54 -20.47
C THR A 156 -14.05 -24.86 -19.90
N GLY A 157 -14.24 -25.08 -18.61
CA GLY A 157 -13.79 -26.29 -17.94
C GLY A 157 -14.41 -27.56 -18.50
N THR A 158 -13.62 -28.62 -18.57
CA THR A 158 -13.99 -29.92 -19.16
C THR A 158 -14.23 -31.01 -18.11
N SER A 159 -13.89 -30.80 -16.84
CA SER A 159 -14.15 -31.81 -15.79
C SER A 159 -15.64 -31.99 -15.51
N SER A 160 -16.00 -33.14 -14.95
CA SER A 160 -17.39 -33.43 -14.55
C SER A 160 -17.91 -32.51 -13.45
N ALA A 161 -17.02 -31.99 -12.60
CA ALA A 161 -17.38 -31.09 -11.49
C ALA A 161 -17.61 -29.65 -11.96
N THR A 162 -16.88 -29.21 -13.00
CA THR A 162 -16.88 -27.85 -13.52
C THR A 162 -17.31 -27.78 -14.98
N SER A 163 -17.81 -28.89 -15.55
CA SER A 163 -18.11 -29.00 -16.97
C SER A 163 -19.01 -27.85 -17.44
N LYS A 164 -18.58 -27.20 -18.49
CA LYS A 164 -19.26 -26.07 -19.13
C LYS A 164 -19.35 -24.78 -18.27
N LEU A 165 -18.52 -24.65 -17.26
CA LEU A 165 -18.39 -23.38 -16.56
C LEU A 165 -17.38 -22.48 -17.28
N PRO A 166 -17.84 -21.35 -17.83
CA PRO A 166 -16.97 -20.46 -18.60
C PRO A 166 -15.97 -19.78 -17.69
N GLY A 167 -14.69 -19.75 -18.11
CA GLY A 167 -13.58 -19.13 -17.38
C GLY A 167 -12.94 -20.05 -16.32
N ILE A 168 -13.39 -21.30 -16.19
CA ILE A 168 -12.71 -22.31 -15.37
C ILE A 168 -11.74 -23.09 -16.28
N ILE A 169 -10.53 -23.29 -15.78
CA ILE A 169 -9.47 -24.09 -16.41
C ILE A 169 -9.26 -25.33 -15.53
N ASP A 170 -9.74 -26.47 -15.95
CA ASP A 170 -9.60 -27.75 -15.24
C ASP A 170 -8.34 -28.49 -15.64
N SER A 171 -7.90 -28.28 -16.86
CA SER A 171 -6.71 -28.88 -17.48
C SER A 171 -6.02 -27.82 -18.33
N GLN A 172 -4.69 -27.93 -18.45
CA GLN A 172 -3.93 -27.10 -19.39
C GLN A 172 -4.46 -27.24 -20.84
N ASP A 173 -5.05 -28.38 -21.20
CA ASP A 173 -5.61 -28.61 -22.55
C ASP A 173 -6.86 -27.74 -22.80
N ASP A 174 -7.56 -27.28 -21.77
CA ASP A 174 -8.71 -26.40 -21.91
C ASP A 174 -8.33 -25.07 -22.56
N LEU A 175 -7.08 -24.64 -22.39
CA LEU A 175 -6.54 -23.41 -22.97
C LEU A 175 -6.51 -23.45 -24.52
N LYS A 176 -6.50 -24.63 -25.14
CA LYS A 176 -6.57 -24.76 -26.61
C LYS A 176 -7.84 -24.13 -27.18
N GLN A 177 -8.91 -24.02 -26.37
CA GLN A 177 -10.17 -23.39 -26.79
C GLN A 177 -10.00 -21.90 -27.15
N ALA A 178 -9.02 -21.23 -26.57
CA ALA A 178 -8.68 -19.83 -26.89
C ALA A 178 -7.95 -19.71 -28.25
N PHE A 179 -7.50 -20.83 -28.83
CA PHE A 179 -6.70 -20.90 -30.06
C PHE A 179 -7.31 -21.91 -31.04
N PRO A 180 -8.52 -21.65 -31.58
CA PRO A 180 -9.26 -22.61 -32.40
C PRO A 180 -8.53 -23.01 -33.69
N ASP A 181 -7.62 -22.16 -34.18
CA ASP A 181 -6.83 -22.40 -35.39
C ASP A 181 -5.48 -23.09 -35.09
N ALA A 182 -5.20 -23.40 -33.82
CA ALA A 182 -3.96 -24.07 -33.44
C ALA A 182 -3.91 -25.51 -33.93
N GLY A 183 -2.79 -25.91 -34.53
CA GLY A 183 -2.54 -27.25 -35.06
C GLY A 183 -2.42 -28.33 -33.97
N ASP A 184 -2.08 -29.55 -34.42
CA ASP A 184 -1.92 -30.69 -33.51
C ASP A 184 -0.65 -30.60 -32.65
N ASP A 185 0.30 -29.76 -33.05
CA ASP A 185 1.55 -29.48 -32.37
C ASP A 185 1.43 -28.36 -31.32
N TRP A 186 0.21 -27.82 -31.10
CA TRP A 186 -0.02 -26.80 -30.09
C TRP A 186 0.32 -27.32 -28.69
N SER A 187 0.95 -26.45 -27.90
CA SER A 187 1.29 -26.72 -26.50
C SER A 187 0.63 -25.68 -25.57
N ALA A 188 0.07 -26.15 -24.46
CA ALA A 188 -0.42 -25.28 -23.39
C ALA A 188 0.72 -24.57 -22.65
N TRP A 189 1.93 -25.10 -22.75
CA TRP A 189 3.10 -24.54 -22.09
C TRP A 189 3.75 -23.46 -22.96
N PRO A 190 3.84 -22.21 -22.50
CA PRO A 190 4.55 -21.16 -23.24
C PRO A 190 6.02 -21.54 -23.46
N GLU A 191 6.57 -21.16 -24.60
CA GLU A 191 8.01 -21.22 -24.81
C GLU A 191 8.67 -20.08 -24.01
N LEU A 192 9.38 -20.45 -22.94
CA LEU A 192 10.14 -19.49 -22.15
C LEU A 192 11.40 -19.08 -22.90
N LYS A 193 11.43 -17.84 -23.38
CA LYS A 193 12.59 -17.26 -24.07
C LYS A 193 13.57 -16.75 -23.03
N SER A 194 14.76 -17.34 -23.02
CA SER A 194 15.85 -16.91 -22.16
C SER A 194 16.87 -16.11 -22.96
N GLU A 195 17.33 -15.00 -22.43
CA GLU A 195 18.51 -14.30 -22.91
C GLU A 195 19.78 -14.90 -22.30
N ALA A 196 20.96 -14.47 -22.79
CA ALA A 196 22.21 -14.88 -22.20
C ALA A 196 22.29 -14.37 -20.75
N ALA A 197 22.62 -15.27 -19.83
CA ALA A 197 22.81 -14.87 -18.44
C ALA A 197 23.91 -13.82 -18.32
N PRO A 198 23.75 -12.77 -17.51
CA PRO A 198 24.84 -11.86 -17.18
C PRO A 198 26.05 -12.60 -16.60
N LEU A 199 27.25 -12.03 -16.75
CA LEU A 199 28.44 -12.62 -16.15
C LEU A 199 28.32 -12.58 -14.62
N ASP A 200 28.52 -13.74 -14.02
CA ASP A 200 28.53 -14.00 -12.59
C ASP A 200 29.77 -14.88 -12.33
N THR A 201 30.86 -14.27 -11.84
CA THR A 201 32.18 -14.91 -11.81
C THR A 201 32.30 -15.94 -10.71
N ASP A 202 31.67 -15.74 -9.56
CA ASP A 202 31.75 -16.66 -8.41
C ASP A 202 30.52 -17.57 -8.27
N GLY A 203 29.47 -17.32 -9.08
CA GLY A 203 28.31 -18.20 -9.19
C GLY A 203 27.34 -18.11 -8.01
N ASP A 204 27.23 -16.93 -7.38
CA ASP A 204 26.35 -16.74 -6.23
C ASP A 204 24.94 -16.24 -6.58
N GLY A 205 24.72 -15.94 -7.87
CA GLY A 205 23.44 -15.48 -8.42
C GLY A 205 23.34 -13.98 -8.59
N MET A 206 24.36 -13.22 -8.25
CA MET A 206 24.46 -11.78 -8.52
C MET A 206 25.38 -11.52 -9.71
N PRO A 207 25.01 -10.68 -10.68
CA PRO A 207 25.92 -10.33 -11.79
C PRO A 207 27.09 -9.48 -11.31
N ASP A 208 28.29 -9.73 -11.85
CA ASP A 208 29.52 -8.94 -11.61
C ASP A 208 29.26 -7.44 -11.68
N ALA A 209 28.51 -6.99 -12.69
CA ALA A 209 28.22 -5.57 -12.89
C ALA A 209 27.37 -4.97 -11.77
N TRP A 210 26.45 -5.76 -11.19
CA TRP A 210 25.63 -5.32 -10.07
C TRP A 210 26.46 -5.28 -8.79
N GLU A 211 27.31 -6.26 -8.57
CA GLU A 211 28.21 -6.31 -7.43
C GLU A 211 29.22 -5.16 -7.44
N ASP A 212 29.89 -4.92 -8.58
CA ASP A 212 30.77 -3.77 -8.79
C ASP A 212 30.06 -2.44 -8.46
N ALA A 213 28.80 -2.28 -8.87
CA ALA A 213 28.00 -1.08 -8.63
C ALA A 213 27.60 -0.92 -7.15
N ASN A 214 27.49 -2.02 -6.40
CA ASN A 214 27.08 -2.04 -5.00
C ASN A 214 28.25 -2.25 -4.02
N GLY A 215 29.50 -2.25 -4.53
CA GLY A 215 30.71 -2.35 -3.71
C GLY A 215 30.93 -3.72 -3.10
N LEU A 216 30.44 -4.78 -3.74
CA LEU A 216 30.62 -6.18 -3.37
C LEU A 216 31.81 -6.80 -4.14
N ASP A 217 32.25 -7.97 -3.73
CA ASP A 217 33.38 -8.68 -4.32
C ASP A 217 32.90 -9.84 -5.19
N LYS A 218 32.80 -9.62 -6.49
CA LYS A 218 32.41 -10.58 -7.54
C LYS A 218 33.24 -11.87 -7.61
N ASN A 219 34.22 -12.05 -6.74
CA ASN A 219 34.99 -13.28 -6.59
C ASN A 219 34.74 -13.98 -5.25
N ASN A 220 33.75 -13.54 -4.49
CA ASN A 220 33.46 -14.04 -3.15
C ASN A 220 31.99 -14.44 -2.95
N ALA A 221 31.57 -15.59 -3.45
CA ALA A 221 30.20 -16.11 -3.37
C ALA A 221 29.56 -16.12 -1.94
N SER A 222 30.30 -15.78 -0.89
CA SER A 222 29.74 -15.73 0.46
C SER A 222 29.13 -14.38 0.80
N ASP A 223 29.44 -13.32 0.09
CA ASP A 223 28.90 -12.00 0.36
C ASP A 223 27.44 -11.86 -0.11
N GLY A 224 26.97 -12.66 -1.09
CA GLY A 224 25.58 -12.79 -1.45
C GLY A 224 24.66 -13.14 -0.29
N LYS A 225 25.18 -13.83 0.73
CA LYS A 225 24.45 -14.23 1.95
C LYS A 225 24.53 -13.21 3.08
N THR A 226 25.31 -12.16 2.90
CA THR A 226 25.48 -11.12 3.94
C THR A 226 24.16 -10.35 4.11
N ILE A 227 23.67 -10.35 5.35
CA ILE A 227 22.44 -9.64 5.72
C ILE A 227 22.75 -8.16 5.98
N GLY A 228 22.04 -7.28 5.32
CA GLY A 228 22.14 -5.84 5.53
C GLY A 228 21.32 -5.32 6.70
N ALA A 229 21.43 -4.03 6.95
CA ALA A 229 20.68 -3.34 8.02
C ALA A 229 19.15 -3.38 7.82
N ASP A 230 18.69 -3.58 6.60
CA ASP A 230 17.29 -3.72 6.21
C ASP A 230 16.74 -5.15 6.42
N GLY A 231 17.60 -6.10 6.83
CA GLY A 231 17.23 -7.48 7.07
C GLY A 231 17.26 -8.39 5.83
N TYR A 232 17.60 -7.85 4.64
CA TYR A 232 17.74 -8.63 3.42
C TYR A 232 19.20 -9.02 3.16
N SER A 233 19.42 -10.20 2.56
CA SER A 233 20.70 -10.58 2.01
C SER A 233 21.02 -9.77 0.74
N ASN A 234 22.31 -9.71 0.35
CA ASN A 234 22.69 -9.02 -0.88
C ASN A 234 22.05 -9.65 -2.11
N LEU A 235 21.92 -10.97 -2.15
CA LEU A 235 21.19 -11.67 -3.23
C LEU A 235 19.71 -11.27 -3.29
N GLU A 236 19.01 -11.17 -2.14
CA GLU A 236 17.62 -10.69 -2.12
C GLU A 236 17.52 -9.24 -2.57
N ARG A 237 18.48 -8.39 -2.21
CA ARG A 237 18.54 -7.00 -2.70
C ARG A 237 18.70 -6.93 -4.21
N TYR A 238 19.56 -7.79 -4.78
CA TYR A 238 19.68 -7.90 -6.23
C TYR A 238 18.35 -8.33 -6.86
N MET A 239 17.74 -9.40 -6.38
CA MET A 239 16.45 -9.86 -6.90
C MET A 239 15.35 -8.80 -6.79
N ASN A 240 15.27 -8.10 -5.66
CA ASN A 240 14.31 -7.02 -5.46
C ASN A 240 14.59 -5.83 -6.40
N SER A 241 15.85 -5.54 -6.73
CA SER A 241 16.20 -4.46 -7.65
C SER A 241 15.70 -4.67 -9.07
N ILE A 242 15.56 -5.93 -9.51
CA ILE A 242 15.03 -6.28 -10.85
C ILE A 242 13.58 -5.83 -11.04
N VAL A 243 12.79 -5.84 -9.97
CA VAL A 243 11.36 -5.49 -9.99
C VAL A 243 11.04 -4.17 -9.26
N ALA A 244 12.06 -3.41 -8.89
CA ALA A 244 11.88 -2.20 -8.08
C ALA A 244 10.94 -1.18 -8.73
N GLU A 245 11.08 -0.92 -10.02
CA GLU A 245 10.21 0.00 -10.77
C GLU A 245 8.75 -0.49 -10.83
N ILE A 246 8.55 -1.80 -10.96
CA ILE A 246 7.22 -2.42 -10.97
C ILE A 246 6.57 -2.27 -9.60
N MET A 247 7.34 -2.51 -8.53
CA MET A 247 6.84 -2.39 -7.15
C MET A 247 6.50 -0.94 -6.81
N GLU A 248 7.34 0.01 -7.24
CA GLU A 248 7.07 1.44 -7.06
C GLU A 248 5.79 1.85 -7.80
N ALA A 249 5.66 1.51 -9.08
CA ALA A 249 4.48 1.78 -9.87
C ALA A 249 3.24 1.06 -9.32
N GLY A 250 3.40 -0.15 -8.77
CA GLY A 250 2.33 -0.90 -8.10
C GLY A 250 1.82 -0.23 -6.83
N ASN A 251 2.67 0.49 -6.11
CA ASN A 251 2.33 1.20 -4.88
C ASN A 251 1.83 2.63 -5.11
N GLU A 252 1.97 3.15 -6.34
CA GLU A 252 1.56 4.50 -6.67
C GLU A 252 0.05 4.73 -6.40
N GLY A 253 -0.28 5.83 -5.74
CA GLY A 253 -1.66 6.18 -5.35
C GLY A 253 -2.18 5.43 -4.13
N GLY A 254 -1.40 4.53 -3.53
CA GLY A 254 -1.78 3.87 -2.28
C GLY A 254 -1.36 4.66 -1.05
N THR A 255 -2.02 4.39 0.06
CA THR A 255 -1.71 4.95 1.37
C THR A 255 -1.03 3.89 2.25
N LEU A 256 0.10 4.22 2.87
CA LEU A 256 0.76 3.33 3.82
C LEU A 256 0.00 3.38 5.15
N LEU A 257 -0.72 2.32 5.46
CA LEU A 257 -1.48 2.16 6.70
C LEU A 257 -0.82 1.16 7.63
N SER A 258 -1.01 1.33 8.95
CA SER A 258 -0.53 0.41 9.97
C SER A 258 -1.35 0.56 11.27
N GLY A 259 -1.13 -0.32 12.22
CA GLY A 259 -1.87 -0.29 13.47
C GLY A 259 -3.34 -0.62 13.24
N ASN A 260 -4.24 0.28 13.58
CA ASN A 260 -5.68 0.19 13.34
C ASN A 260 -6.20 1.33 12.44
N GLN A 261 -5.35 1.84 11.55
CA GLN A 261 -5.75 2.90 10.61
C GLN A 261 -6.80 2.38 9.63
N ILE A 262 -7.77 3.22 9.33
CA ILE A 262 -8.80 2.96 8.32
C ILE A 262 -8.36 3.63 7.01
N TYR A 263 -8.55 2.95 5.90
CA TYR A 263 -8.42 3.57 4.59
C TYR A 263 -9.57 4.58 4.43
N ASP A 264 -9.21 5.81 4.13
CA ASP A 264 -10.17 6.89 3.90
C ASP A 264 -10.11 7.25 2.41
N ASP A 265 -11.17 6.91 1.69
CA ASP A 265 -11.29 7.16 0.25
C ASP A 265 -11.37 8.67 -0.05
N ASP A 266 -11.86 9.46 0.94
CA ASP A 266 -11.86 10.91 0.85
C ASP A 266 -10.43 11.50 0.94
N ASN A 267 -9.46 10.71 1.43
CA ASN A 267 -8.02 11.03 1.48
C ASN A 267 -7.20 10.31 0.40
N ASP A 268 -7.82 9.71 -0.60
CA ASP A 268 -7.09 9.10 -1.73
C ASP A 268 -6.29 10.21 -2.45
N PRO A 269 -4.94 10.14 -2.42
CA PRO A 269 -4.10 11.17 -3.02
C PRO A 269 -4.22 11.26 -4.54
N SER A 270 -4.98 10.36 -5.19
CA SER A 270 -5.26 10.41 -6.64
C SER A 270 -5.99 11.68 -7.07
N ASP A 271 -6.68 12.36 -6.14
CA ASP A 271 -7.41 13.61 -6.44
C ASP A 271 -6.59 14.89 -6.23
N GLY A 272 -5.28 14.78 -5.94
CA GLY A 272 -4.42 15.93 -5.67
C GLY A 272 -4.65 16.56 -4.28
N GLU A 273 -5.23 15.80 -3.37
CA GLU A 273 -5.49 16.26 -2.01
C GLU A 273 -4.23 16.40 -1.16
N THR A 274 -4.39 17.22 -0.15
CA THR A 274 -3.36 17.60 0.81
C THR A 274 -3.39 16.65 2.00
N VAL A 275 -2.35 15.84 2.21
CA VAL A 275 -2.21 14.94 3.35
C VAL A 275 -1.21 15.49 4.36
N VAL A 276 -1.54 15.45 5.65
CA VAL A 276 -0.65 15.88 6.73
C VAL A 276 -0.05 14.66 7.41
N TYR A 277 1.27 14.54 7.35
CA TYR A 277 2.05 13.50 8.05
C TYR A 277 2.66 14.07 9.32
N GLU A 278 2.48 13.37 10.42
CA GLU A 278 3.09 13.73 11.69
C GLU A 278 4.36 12.90 11.96
N LEU A 279 5.46 13.56 12.30
CA LEU A 279 6.70 12.96 12.79
C LEU A 279 6.86 13.32 14.26
N SER A 280 6.54 12.37 15.14
CA SER A 280 6.55 12.54 16.59
C SER A 280 6.96 11.24 17.28
N SER A 281 6.97 11.25 18.62
CA SER A 281 7.19 10.03 19.42
C SER A 281 6.19 8.92 19.10
N ASP A 282 4.99 9.27 18.71
CA ASP A 282 3.88 8.34 18.48
C ASP A 282 4.02 7.62 17.13
N THR A 283 4.72 8.23 16.18
CA THR A 283 4.96 7.68 14.84
C THR A 283 6.37 7.09 14.67
N TYR A 284 7.22 7.13 15.71
CA TYR A 284 8.61 6.71 15.67
C TYR A 284 8.78 5.19 15.81
N LEU A 285 9.51 4.58 14.88
CA LEU A 285 9.66 3.11 14.81
C LEU A 285 10.95 2.54 15.42
N ASN A 286 12.05 3.31 15.48
CA ASN A 286 13.33 2.77 15.98
C ASN A 286 13.25 2.37 17.46
N SER A 287 13.86 1.24 17.79
CA SER A 287 13.92 0.71 19.17
C SER A 287 15.05 1.30 20.01
N ASP A 288 16.02 1.98 19.40
CA ASP A 288 17.21 2.49 20.05
C ASP A 288 16.97 3.86 20.72
N SER A 289 17.62 4.05 21.87
CA SER A 289 17.50 5.25 22.69
C SER A 289 18.35 6.42 22.15
N GLY A 290 18.11 6.84 20.90
CA GLY A 290 18.45 8.19 20.51
C GLY A 290 19.87 8.48 20.02
N ASN A 291 20.67 7.50 19.64
CA ASN A 291 21.99 7.69 19.01
C ASN A 291 22.03 7.26 17.53
N SER A 292 20.91 6.91 16.94
CA SER A 292 20.84 6.58 15.52
C SER A 292 21.13 7.78 14.64
N ALA A 293 21.90 7.57 13.59
CA ALA A 293 22.08 8.56 12.52
C ALA A 293 20.82 8.74 11.67
N LEU A 294 19.88 7.79 11.76
CA LEU A 294 18.63 7.79 11.01
C LEU A 294 17.46 7.45 11.95
N TRP A 295 16.43 8.30 11.94
CA TRP A 295 15.17 8.06 12.65
C TRP A 295 14.08 7.76 11.65
N ILE A 296 13.39 6.62 11.82
CA ILE A 296 12.36 6.11 10.90
C ILE A 296 11.00 6.25 11.57
N PHE A 297 10.00 6.68 10.79
CA PHE A 297 8.62 6.87 11.22
C PHE A 297 7.69 5.91 10.47
N ASN A 298 6.58 5.52 11.08
CA ASN A 298 5.62 4.55 10.54
C ASN A 298 4.91 5.01 9.26
N ASN A 299 5.03 6.28 8.91
CA ASN A 299 4.45 6.89 7.70
C ASN A 299 5.44 7.00 6.53
N GLY A 300 6.56 6.28 6.59
CA GLY A 300 7.58 6.20 5.55
C GLY A 300 8.59 7.33 5.50
N PHE A 301 8.39 8.42 6.25
CA PHE A 301 9.38 9.47 6.40
C PHE A 301 10.52 9.03 7.32
N SER A 302 11.69 9.63 7.14
CA SER A 302 12.81 9.47 8.08
C SER A 302 13.56 10.79 8.26
N ILE A 303 14.32 10.91 9.35
CA ILE A 303 15.17 12.06 9.63
C ILE A 303 16.61 11.60 9.72
N SER A 304 17.47 12.13 8.85
CA SER A 304 18.92 11.97 8.91
C SER A 304 19.53 13.08 9.76
N ASN A 305 20.44 12.70 10.64
CA ASN A 305 21.06 13.60 11.59
C ASN A 305 22.56 13.71 11.39
N ASP A 306 23.05 14.81 10.84
CA ASP A 306 24.46 15.05 10.49
C ASP A 306 25.31 15.51 11.68
N GLY A 307 24.98 15.16 12.92
CA GLY A 307 25.78 15.49 14.11
C GLY A 307 25.00 16.05 15.28
N GLY A 308 23.69 16.02 15.24
CA GLY A 308 22.82 16.30 16.39
C GLY A 308 22.80 15.16 17.38
N LYS A 309 22.44 15.42 18.60
CA LYS A 309 22.25 14.41 19.64
C LYS A 309 20.79 14.03 19.75
N GLY A 310 20.58 12.79 19.55
CA GLY A 310 19.54 11.85 19.86
C GLY A 310 18.09 12.31 20.05
N TYR A 311 17.23 11.54 19.43
CA TYR A 311 15.83 11.43 19.80
C TYR A 311 15.72 10.57 21.08
N SER A 312 14.96 10.97 22.06
CA SER A 312 14.73 10.16 23.25
C SER A 312 13.29 9.65 23.27
N LYS A 313 13.13 8.32 23.28
CA LYS A 313 11.89 7.68 23.71
C LYS A 313 11.67 7.97 25.18
N GLY A 314 10.90 8.96 25.51
CA GLY A 314 10.45 9.29 26.84
C GLY A 314 9.29 10.23 26.72
N GLU A 315 8.69 10.63 27.83
CA GLU A 315 7.58 11.62 27.87
C GLU A 315 7.84 12.91 27.07
N GLN A 316 9.01 13.01 26.43
CA GLN A 316 9.48 14.17 25.68
C GLN A 316 10.37 13.79 24.49
N GLY A 317 9.89 12.92 23.59
CA GLY A 317 10.56 12.67 22.33
C GLY A 317 10.78 13.98 21.57
N CYS A 318 12.03 14.39 21.31
CA CYS A 318 12.33 15.55 20.50
C CYS A 318 13.67 15.40 19.78
N VAL A 319 13.75 15.99 18.60
CA VAL A 319 15.01 16.19 17.88
C VAL A 319 15.76 17.35 18.53
N LYS A 320 16.91 17.05 19.16
CA LYS A 320 17.79 18.08 19.71
C LYS A 320 18.91 18.38 18.74
N TYR A 321 19.04 19.61 18.30
CA TYR A 321 20.12 20.02 17.45
C TYR A 321 20.73 21.36 17.90
N SER A 322 22.04 21.47 17.69
CA SER A 322 22.83 22.64 18.09
C SER A 322 22.83 23.71 17.00
N SER A 323 23.22 24.95 17.37
CA SER A 323 23.36 26.04 16.43
C SER A 323 24.21 25.68 15.22
N GLY A 324 23.70 25.95 14.04
CA GLY A 324 24.35 25.69 12.74
C GLY A 324 24.34 24.24 12.28
N VAL A 325 23.81 23.32 13.06
CA VAL A 325 23.64 21.91 12.64
C VAL A 325 22.38 21.79 11.80
N GLN A 326 22.51 21.08 10.70
CA GLN A 326 21.40 20.71 9.82
C GLN A 326 20.85 19.34 10.23
N PHE A 327 19.54 19.17 10.17
CA PHE A 327 18.93 17.86 10.02
C PHE A 327 18.11 17.81 8.73
N THR A 328 17.98 16.61 8.18
CA THR A 328 17.33 16.38 6.89
C THR A 328 16.18 15.41 7.09
N VAL A 329 14.98 15.81 6.70
CA VAL A 329 13.83 14.90 6.54
C VAL A 329 13.93 14.29 5.16
N ASN A 330 13.96 12.96 5.09
CA ASN A 330 13.87 12.23 3.84
C ASN A 330 12.38 12.02 3.52
N ILE A 331 11.97 12.46 2.35
CA ILE A 331 10.60 12.42 1.87
C ILE A 331 10.44 11.15 1.02
N PRO A 332 9.45 10.30 1.30
CA PRO A 332 9.18 9.13 0.46
C PRO A 332 8.95 9.50 -1.00
N SER A 333 9.36 8.61 -1.90
CA SER A 333 9.16 8.78 -3.35
C SER A 333 7.69 9.07 -3.67
N GLY A 334 7.46 9.97 -4.64
CA GLY A 334 6.11 10.36 -5.06
C GLY A 334 5.40 11.37 -4.14
N LYS A 335 6.01 11.80 -3.03
CA LYS A 335 5.43 12.83 -2.16
C LYS A 335 6.14 14.17 -2.35
N LYS A 336 5.37 15.26 -2.30
CA LYS A 336 5.87 16.64 -2.34
C LYS A 336 5.38 17.38 -1.10
N VAL A 337 6.30 17.80 -0.24
CA VAL A 337 5.96 18.60 0.94
C VAL A 337 5.75 20.06 0.53
N THR A 338 4.60 20.61 0.83
CA THR A 338 4.22 21.99 0.50
C THR A 338 4.19 22.90 1.72
N LYS A 339 3.96 22.31 2.92
CA LYS A 339 3.87 23.05 4.19
C LYS A 339 4.50 22.25 5.32
N VAL A 340 5.11 22.95 6.26
CA VAL A 340 5.76 22.37 7.43
C VAL A 340 5.19 22.99 8.70
N GLY A 341 4.67 22.15 9.60
CA GLY A 341 4.38 22.52 10.98
C GLY A 341 5.55 22.13 11.88
N ILE A 342 6.04 23.04 12.69
CA ILE A 342 7.10 22.78 13.67
C ILE A 342 6.57 23.07 15.07
N TYR A 343 6.63 22.10 15.97
CA TYR A 343 6.29 22.24 17.37
C TYR A 343 7.52 21.92 18.22
N GLY A 344 7.97 22.89 19.02
CA GLY A 344 9.21 22.74 19.76
C GLY A 344 9.45 23.83 20.81
N TYR A 345 10.67 23.84 21.37
CA TYR A 345 11.12 24.81 22.36
C TYR A 345 12.64 24.99 22.30
N ASP A 346 13.17 26.07 22.90
CA ASP A 346 14.61 26.23 23.13
C ASP A 346 15.06 25.39 24.34
N ASN A 347 16.13 24.62 24.18
CA ASN A 347 16.64 23.74 25.23
C ASN A 347 17.50 24.46 26.26
N TYR A 348 17.82 25.74 26.06
CA TYR A 348 18.60 26.55 27.01
C TYR A 348 17.75 27.70 27.64
N ALA A 349 18.23 28.18 28.78
CA ALA A 349 17.58 29.27 29.52
C ALA A 349 18.20 30.64 29.23
N ASP A 350 19.17 30.74 28.31
CA ASP A 350 20.04 31.87 28.10
C ASP A 350 19.83 32.66 26.82
N GLY A 351 18.78 32.36 26.08
CA GLY A 351 18.42 33.08 24.86
C GLY A 351 17.41 32.30 24.03
N ASP A 352 16.72 33.01 23.18
CA ASP A 352 15.77 32.40 22.25
C ASP A 352 16.50 31.81 21.03
N SER A 353 16.16 30.61 20.66
CA SER A 353 16.60 30.01 19.38
C SER A 353 15.57 30.29 18.31
N TYR A 354 16.00 30.26 17.05
CA TYR A 354 15.09 30.41 15.92
C TYR A 354 15.43 29.46 14.78
N LEU A 355 14.49 29.23 13.89
CA LEU A 355 14.71 28.49 12.68
C LEU A 355 15.53 29.38 11.70
N ALA A 356 16.82 29.06 11.51
CA ALA A 356 17.70 29.87 10.69
C ALA A 356 17.53 29.61 9.20
N GLU A 357 17.22 28.36 8.81
CA GLU A 357 17.04 27.97 7.41
C GLU A 357 16.03 26.81 7.31
N LEU A 358 15.15 26.88 6.33
CA LEU A 358 14.25 25.79 5.94
C LEU A 358 14.35 25.62 4.42
N ASN A 359 14.80 24.46 3.98
CA ASN A 359 14.91 24.09 2.56
C ASN A 359 15.65 25.14 1.70
N GLY A 360 16.76 25.69 2.23
CA GLY A 360 17.57 26.70 1.57
C GLY A 360 17.08 28.14 1.71
N MET A 361 15.92 28.37 2.35
CA MET A 361 15.44 29.70 2.67
C MET A 361 15.91 30.14 4.05
N GLU A 362 16.63 31.25 4.11
CA GLU A 362 17.13 31.84 5.35
C GLU A 362 16.06 32.72 6.05
N TYR A 363 16.05 32.69 7.37
CA TYR A 363 15.18 33.47 8.24
C TYR A 363 15.98 34.32 9.23
N SER A 364 15.41 35.42 9.64
CA SER A 364 16.03 36.32 10.60
C SER A 364 15.81 35.84 12.05
N GLU A 365 16.58 36.43 12.99
CA GLU A 365 16.50 36.16 14.43
C GLU A 365 15.16 36.56 15.07
N THR A 366 14.27 37.21 14.33
CA THR A 366 12.93 37.58 14.77
C THR A 366 11.85 36.67 14.20
N ASP A 367 12.22 35.79 13.22
CA ASP A 367 11.29 34.87 12.58
C ASP A 367 11.36 33.52 13.27
N TYR A 368 10.21 32.86 13.41
CA TYR A 368 10.09 31.49 13.94
C TYR A 368 10.92 31.22 15.20
N VAL A 369 10.80 32.11 16.20
CA VAL A 369 11.54 32.08 17.46
C VAL A 369 10.91 31.12 18.45
N PHE A 370 11.73 30.21 19.00
CA PHE A 370 11.35 29.26 20.03
C PHE A 370 11.80 29.78 21.40
N PRO A 371 10.87 29.97 22.35
CA PRO A 371 11.18 30.58 23.62
C PRO A 371 12.06 29.67 24.50
N ALA A 372 12.90 30.27 25.30
CA ALA A 372 13.72 29.62 26.31
C ALA A 372 12.87 28.95 27.39
N LYS A 373 13.45 27.96 28.08
CA LYS A 373 12.83 27.31 29.22
C LYS A 373 12.65 28.32 30.38
N ILE A 374 11.54 28.17 31.10
CA ILE A 374 11.35 28.83 32.38
C ILE A 374 11.85 27.91 33.50
N GLY A 375 13.05 28.12 33.98
CA GLY A 375 13.74 27.19 34.87
C GLY A 375 14.05 25.88 34.18
N THR A 376 13.44 24.78 34.62
CA THR A 376 13.55 23.45 33.97
C THR A 376 12.38 23.11 33.04
N THR A 377 11.35 23.97 32.98
CA THR A 377 10.11 23.70 32.27
C THR A 377 10.19 24.19 30.83
N PRO A 378 9.99 23.32 29.82
CA PRO A 378 9.90 23.72 28.42
C PRO A 378 8.72 24.64 28.15
N VAL A 379 8.95 25.67 27.31
CA VAL A 379 7.89 26.54 26.79
C VAL A 379 7.75 26.26 25.32
N TYR A 380 6.69 25.53 24.96
CA TYR A 380 6.47 25.11 23.60
C TYR A 380 5.87 26.19 22.72
N LYS A 381 6.25 26.23 21.48
CA LYS A 381 5.66 27.05 20.44
C LYS A 381 5.54 26.29 19.14
N SER A 382 4.52 26.60 18.34
CA SER A 382 4.30 26.02 17.04
C SER A 382 4.29 27.07 15.95
N TYR A 383 4.75 26.66 14.78
CA TYR A 383 4.74 27.45 13.55
C TYR A 383 4.31 26.59 12.39
N ASP A 384 3.50 27.16 11.51
CA ASP A 384 3.13 26.61 10.22
C ASP A 384 3.78 27.45 9.12
N ILE A 385 4.59 26.82 8.27
CA ILE A 385 5.41 27.48 7.25
C ILE A 385 5.10 26.90 5.89
N GLU A 386 4.53 27.70 4.99
CA GLU A 386 4.36 27.32 3.59
C GLU A 386 5.71 27.37 2.88
N LEU A 387 6.05 26.33 2.12
CA LEU A 387 7.27 26.30 1.32
C LEU A 387 7.07 27.11 0.05
N VAL A 388 8.06 27.91 -0.31
CA VAL A 388 8.06 28.71 -1.57
C VAL A 388 8.00 27.80 -2.79
N SER A 389 8.64 26.64 -2.70
CA SER A 389 8.55 25.56 -3.69
C SER A 389 8.38 24.23 -2.95
N PRO A 390 7.52 23.33 -3.44
CA PRO A 390 7.36 22.00 -2.86
C PRO A 390 8.70 21.26 -2.79
N ALA A 391 8.98 20.61 -1.64
CA ALA A 391 10.19 19.82 -1.43
C ALA A 391 9.93 18.36 -1.82
N GLU A 392 10.84 17.78 -2.59
CA GLU A 392 10.85 16.38 -2.99
C GLU A 392 12.16 15.71 -2.56
N GLY A 393 12.13 14.43 -2.24
CA GLY A 393 13.29 13.66 -1.82
C GLY A 393 13.81 14.07 -0.44
N THR A 394 14.14 15.34 -0.23
CA THR A 394 14.67 15.83 1.05
C THR A 394 14.13 17.21 1.41
N LEU A 395 14.04 17.46 2.74
CA LEU A 395 13.70 18.75 3.31
C LEU A 395 14.69 19.07 4.44
N THR A 396 15.39 20.18 4.36
CA THR A 396 16.47 20.52 5.29
C THR A 396 16.07 21.62 6.28
N PHE A 397 16.56 21.49 7.51
CA PHE A 397 16.33 22.43 8.61
C PHE A 397 17.64 22.81 9.28
N LYS A 398 17.86 24.10 9.54
CA LYS A 398 18.95 24.60 10.40
C LYS A 398 18.40 25.51 11.49
N ALA A 399 18.94 25.39 12.69
CA ALA A 399 18.65 26.30 13.79
C ALA A 399 19.80 27.24 14.06
N ALA A 400 19.48 28.44 14.52
CA ALA A 400 20.36 29.26 15.34
C ALA A 400 19.95 29.06 16.82
N GLY A 401 20.92 28.67 17.65
CA GLY A 401 20.63 28.27 19.05
C GLY A 401 20.45 26.75 19.18
N LYS A 402 19.97 26.29 20.33
CA LYS A 402 19.76 24.88 20.62
C LYS A 402 18.29 24.56 20.72
N GLN A 403 17.74 24.07 19.65
CA GLN A 403 16.33 23.72 19.55
C GLN A 403 16.05 22.27 19.92
N CYS A 404 14.87 22.06 20.50
CA CYS A 404 14.21 20.78 20.57
C CYS A 404 12.93 20.82 19.74
N VAL A 405 12.94 20.16 18.63
CA VAL A 405 11.72 19.94 17.83
C VAL A 405 11.06 18.68 18.36
N TRP A 406 9.87 18.87 18.92
CA TRP A 406 9.06 17.79 19.46
C TRP A 406 8.30 17.04 18.39
N LYS A 407 7.74 17.78 17.45
CA LYS A 407 6.85 17.27 16.42
C LYS A 407 7.02 18.09 15.13
N LEU A 408 7.06 17.39 14.02
CA LEU A 408 6.90 17.97 12.68
C LEU A 408 5.58 17.50 12.09
N SER A 409 4.86 18.41 11.45
CA SER A 409 3.72 18.08 10.60
C SER A 409 4.09 18.45 9.18
N LEU A 410 4.05 17.48 8.28
CA LEU A 410 4.43 17.64 6.88
C LEU A 410 3.18 17.54 6.02
N THR A 411 2.77 18.66 5.45
CA THR A 411 1.66 18.68 4.50
C THR A 411 2.20 18.35 3.12
N THR A 412 1.71 17.30 2.52
CA THR A 412 2.11 16.88 1.18
C THR A 412 0.98 17.06 0.19
N THR A 413 1.33 17.32 -1.06
CA THR A 413 0.45 17.09 -2.19
C THR A 413 1.02 15.92 -2.97
N THR A 414 0.19 14.96 -3.33
CA THR A 414 0.58 13.94 -4.29
C THR A 414 0.46 14.55 -5.68
N PRO A 415 1.47 14.43 -6.55
CA PRO A 415 1.29 14.79 -7.93
C PRO A 415 0.15 13.94 -8.48
N THR A 416 -0.92 14.56 -8.91
CA THR A 416 -1.80 13.91 -9.87
C THR A 416 -0.89 13.45 -11.01
N GLY A 417 -0.80 12.16 -11.29
CA GLY A 417 0.18 11.51 -12.18
C GLY A 417 0.33 12.02 -13.61
N ILE A 418 0.34 13.33 -13.75
CA ILE A 418 0.75 14.08 -14.92
C ILE A 418 1.66 15.18 -14.36
N SER A 419 2.99 14.90 -14.37
CA SER A 419 3.97 15.99 -14.36
C SER A 419 3.47 17.07 -15.31
N GLU A 420 3.46 18.34 -14.86
CA GLU A 420 2.99 19.48 -15.65
C GLU A 420 3.28 19.24 -17.13
N ILE A 421 2.22 18.97 -17.90
CA ILE A 421 2.34 19.12 -19.34
C ILE A 421 2.60 20.61 -19.48
N ASN A 422 3.84 20.95 -19.77
CA ASN A 422 4.20 22.28 -20.21
C ASN A 422 3.20 22.61 -21.30
N THR A 423 2.21 23.42 -20.97
CA THR A 423 1.19 23.85 -21.92
C THR A 423 1.85 24.88 -22.83
N ASP A 424 2.72 24.39 -23.71
CA ASP A 424 2.99 25.12 -24.92
C ASP A 424 1.63 25.47 -25.53
N GLU A 425 1.40 26.73 -25.86
CA GLU A 425 0.16 27.24 -26.48
C GLU A 425 -0.29 26.40 -27.68
N LYS A 426 0.57 25.54 -28.24
CA LYS A 426 0.29 24.60 -29.33
C LYS A 426 -0.67 23.45 -28.95
N ASN A 427 -0.87 23.15 -27.68
CA ASN A 427 -1.72 22.03 -27.23
C ASN A 427 -3.03 22.49 -26.57
N ALA A 428 -3.26 23.80 -26.50
CA ALA A 428 -4.48 24.34 -25.93
C ALA A 428 -5.74 23.82 -26.69
N GLY A 429 -6.61 23.11 -25.98
CA GLY A 429 -7.85 22.57 -26.54
C GLY A 429 -7.77 21.13 -27.06
N LYS A 430 -6.62 20.50 -27.14
CA LYS A 430 -6.49 19.09 -27.52
C LYS A 430 -7.09 18.19 -26.45
N ILE A 431 -7.68 17.09 -26.89
CA ILE A 431 -8.31 16.08 -26.04
C ILE A 431 -7.51 14.81 -26.14
N TYR A 432 -7.22 14.21 -24.99
CA TYR A 432 -6.47 12.95 -24.87
C TYR A 432 -7.32 11.91 -24.14
N ASN A 433 -7.16 10.65 -24.49
CA ASN A 433 -7.67 9.55 -23.66
C ASN A 433 -6.77 9.36 -22.43
N LEU A 434 -7.15 8.45 -21.54
CA LEU A 434 -6.36 8.15 -20.31
C LEU A 434 -4.99 7.55 -20.59
N GLN A 435 -4.74 7.06 -21.81
CA GLN A 435 -3.44 6.55 -22.26
C GLN A 435 -2.56 7.64 -22.90
N GLY A 436 -2.97 8.90 -22.85
CA GLY A 436 -2.22 10.03 -23.44
C GLY A 436 -2.29 10.15 -24.96
N VAL A 437 -3.17 9.38 -25.62
CA VAL A 437 -3.35 9.44 -27.08
C VAL A 437 -4.27 10.59 -27.44
N GLU A 438 -3.87 11.47 -28.36
CA GLU A 438 -4.68 12.58 -28.86
C GLU A 438 -5.92 12.06 -29.60
N MET A 439 -7.09 12.46 -29.13
CA MET A 439 -8.37 12.08 -29.72
C MET A 439 -8.78 13.08 -30.80
N LYS A 440 -9.05 12.57 -31.99
CA LYS A 440 -9.50 13.36 -33.14
C LYS A 440 -10.89 12.87 -33.58
N GLY A 441 -11.83 13.80 -33.75
CA GLY A 441 -13.19 13.49 -34.15
C GLY A 441 -14.20 13.39 -33.00
N SER A 442 -15.30 12.67 -33.23
CA SER A 442 -16.35 12.49 -32.21
C SER A 442 -15.90 11.57 -31.11
N LEU A 443 -16.00 12.03 -29.86
CA LEU A 443 -15.65 11.23 -28.71
C LEU A 443 -16.75 10.21 -28.41
N GLN A 444 -16.35 8.98 -28.11
CA GLN A 444 -17.25 7.96 -27.57
C GLN A 444 -17.49 8.20 -26.07
N PRO A 445 -18.54 7.64 -25.46
CA PRO A 445 -18.71 7.68 -24.02
C PRO A 445 -17.44 7.20 -23.29
N GLY A 446 -16.94 8.00 -22.35
CA GLY A 446 -15.69 7.67 -21.67
C GLY A 446 -15.09 8.88 -20.94
N ILE A 447 -13.94 8.66 -20.29
CA ILE A 447 -13.18 9.70 -19.59
C ILE A 447 -12.04 10.19 -20.48
N TYR A 448 -11.89 11.51 -20.56
CA TYR A 448 -10.91 12.20 -21.39
C TYR A 448 -10.23 13.32 -20.62
N ILE A 449 -9.08 13.77 -21.13
CA ILE A 449 -8.30 14.88 -20.57
C ILE A 449 -8.27 16.02 -21.59
N ARG A 450 -8.57 17.23 -21.13
CA ARG A 450 -8.41 18.47 -21.90
C ARG A 450 -7.86 19.57 -21.00
N ASN A 451 -6.79 20.22 -21.41
CA ASN A 451 -6.10 21.25 -20.64
C ASN A 451 -5.74 20.80 -19.22
N GLY A 452 -5.27 19.55 -19.06
CA GLY A 452 -4.91 18.97 -17.78
C GLY A 452 -6.07 18.56 -16.87
N LYS A 453 -7.32 18.70 -17.31
CA LYS A 453 -8.52 18.35 -16.52
C LYS A 453 -9.27 17.18 -17.14
N LYS A 454 -9.65 16.22 -16.29
CA LYS A 454 -10.51 15.10 -16.68
C LYS A 454 -11.94 15.58 -16.93
N PHE A 455 -12.62 15.02 -17.94
CA PHE A 455 -14.05 15.21 -18.19
C PHE A 455 -14.66 13.93 -18.74
N VAL A 456 -15.96 13.76 -18.52
CA VAL A 456 -16.72 12.58 -18.94
C VAL A 456 -17.57 12.93 -20.15
N VAL A 457 -17.49 12.08 -21.18
CA VAL A 457 -18.44 12.05 -22.29
C VAL A 457 -19.46 10.95 -21.99
N LYS A 458 -20.75 11.30 -21.93
CA LYS A 458 -21.85 10.38 -21.65
C LYS A 458 -22.46 9.83 -22.93
#